data_fe7864778c6a354abda861d50de5ec06
#
_entry.id   fe7864778c6a354abda861d50de5ec06
#
_cell.length_a   1.000
_cell.length_b   1.000
_cell.length_c   1.000
_cell.angle_alpha   90.00
_cell.angle_beta   90.00
_cell.angle_gamma   90.00
#
_symmetry.space_group_name_H-M   'P 1'
#
loop_
_entity.id
_entity.type
_entity.pdbx_description
1 polymer ?
#
loop_
_entity_poly.entity_id
_entity_poly.type
_entity_poly.pdbx_seq_one_letter_code
_entity_poly.pdbx_strand_id
1 'polypeptide(L)'
;MRKPYIRNNNCVEILAVTDKGKILLERSYRPDVSSYVYEIPAGTLDNGEDPRECAIRELEEETGHIAGKMRLIFAGYPMLGYIDCNSYFFLATKLRKKAQRLENDEEIGVFEFTPGQILRMYKDGKIKDLNVLVALYHYLYVTRNGKSVVPYKVA
;
A
#
# COMPACT_ATOMS: atom_id res chain seq x y z
N MET A 1 1.13 9.66 33.60
CA MET A 1 0.68 10.65 32.58
C MET A 1 0.64 9.93 31.23
N ARG A 2 -0.51 9.80 30.55
CA ARG A 2 -0.57 9.23 29.20
C ARG A 2 0.08 10.22 28.23
N LYS A 3 1.03 9.76 27.41
CA LYS A 3 1.58 10.60 26.34
C LYS A 3 0.46 10.93 25.33
N PRO A 4 0.38 12.18 24.84
CA PRO A 4 -0.55 12.50 23.76
C PRO A 4 -0.18 11.67 22.54
N TYR A 5 -1.17 11.07 21.88
CA TYR A 5 -1.04 10.39 20.60
C TYR A 5 -2.03 11.00 19.61
N ILE A 6 -1.70 10.92 18.34
CA ILE A 6 -2.55 11.39 17.26
C ILE A 6 -3.59 10.29 17.00
N ARG A 7 -4.88 10.65 17.06
CA ARG A 7 -5.94 9.77 16.56
C ARG A 7 -6.04 9.95 15.05
N ASN A 8 -6.02 8.87 14.34
CA ASN A 8 -6.21 8.86 12.90
C ASN A 8 -7.15 7.70 12.53
N ASN A 9 -7.81 7.81 11.38
CA ASN A 9 -8.56 6.69 10.83
C ASN A 9 -7.59 5.56 10.46
N ASN A 10 -8.09 4.34 10.43
CA ASN A 10 -7.34 3.21 9.89
C ASN A 10 -7.00 3.44 8.42
N CYS A 11 -5.96 2.80 7.93
CA CYS A 11 -5.52 2.91 6.54
C CYS A 11 -5.33 1.54 5.88
N VAL A 12 -5.35 1.55 4.57
CA VAL A 12 -5.04 0.39 3.74
C VAL A 12 -3.78 0.64 2.93
N GLU A 13 -3.03 -0.42 2.70
CA GLU A 13 -1.82 -0.47 1.91
C GLU A 13 -1.96 -1.60 0.88
N ILE A 14 -1.67 -1.36 -0.39
CA ILE A 14 -2.00 -2.31 -1.43
C ILE A 14 -0.77 -2.77 -2.18
N LEU A 15 -0.36 -4.02 -1.96
CA LEU A 15 0.61 -4.71 -2.80
C LEU A 15 -0.09 -5.14 -4.10
N ALA A 16 -0.08 -4.31 -5.11
CA ALA A 16 -0.70 -4.56 -6.39
C ALA A 16 0.30 -5.24 -7.34
N VAL A 17 0.00 -6.49 -7.74
CA VAL A 17 0.90 -7.33 -8.54
C VAL A 17 0.25 -7.67 -9.88
N THR A 18 0.93 -7.31 -10.97
CA THR A 18 0.51 -7.63 -12.34
C THR A 18 0.71 -9.12 -12.66
N ASP A 19 0.07 -9.61 -13.73
CA ASP A 19 0.25 -10.98 -14.22
C ASP A 19 1.69 -11.28 -14.65
N LYS A 20 2.49 -10.23 -14.91
CA LYS A 20 3.92 -10.34 -15.22
C LYS A 20 4.81 -10.33 -13.96
N GLY A 21 4.22 -10.36 -12.76
CA GLY A 21 4.94 -10.34 -11.50
C GLY A 21 5.64 -8.99 -11.19
N LYS A 22 5.19 -7.90 -11.80
CA LYS A 22 5.62 -6.56 -11.46
C LYS A 22 4.71 -5.99 -10.37
N ILE A 23 5.26 -5.10 -9.55
CA ILE A 23 4.57 -4.39 -8.49
C ILE A 23 4.26 -2.97 -9.00
N LEU A 24 3.04 -2.50 -8.79
CA LEU A 24 2.68 -1.11 -9.02
C LEU A 24 3.24 -0.27 -7.87
N LEU A 25 3.95 0.80 -8.21
CA LEU A 25 4.29 1.88 -7.30
C LEU A 25 3.72 3.18 -7.86
N GLU A 26 3.36 4.04 -6.96
CA GLU A 26 2.95 5.40 -7.21
C GLU A 26 4.12 6.35 -6.97
N ARG A 27 4.10 7.49 -7.62
CA ARG A 27 5.01 8.58 -7.35
C ARG A 27 4.22 9.86 -7.24
N SER A 28 4.18 10.41 -6.04
CA SER A 28 3.49 11.65 -5.70
C SER A 28 4.41 12.63 -4.99
N TYR A 29 4.07 13.90 -5.02
CA TYR A 29 4.75 14.91 -4.21
C TYR A 29 4.16 14.92 -2.81
N ARG A 30 5.01 14.74 -1.78
CA ARG A 30 4.62 14.80 -0.37
C ARG A 30 5.12 16.12 0.24
N PRO A 31 4.21 17.08 0.52
CA PRO A 31 4.58 18.40 1.05
C PRO A 31 5.30 18.35 2.40
N ASP A 32 4.93 17.41 3.26
CA ASP A 32 5.50 17.20 4.60
C ASP A 32 7.00 16.87 4.57
N VAL A 33 7.47 16.20 3.52
CA VAL A 33 8.89 15.90 3.28
C VAL A 33 9.48 16.69 2.11
N SER A 34 8.68 17.58 1.49
CA SER A 34 9.07 18.44 0.34
C SER A 34 9.76 17.66 -0.79
N SER A 35 9.24 16.48 -1.12
CA SER A 35 9.89 15.57 -2.06
C SER A 35 8.88 14.68 -2.79
N TYR A 36 9.25 14.24 -4.00
CA TYR A 36 8.57 13.13 -4.64
C TYR A 36 8.98 11.80 -3.98
N VAL A 37 8.00 10.98 -3.64
CA VAL A 37 8.19 9.69 -2.98
C VAL A 37 7.59 8.58 -3.84
N TYR A 38 8.22 7.40 -3.83
CA TYR A 38 7.63 6.18 -4.37
C TYR A 38 6.94 5.42 -3.23
N GLU A 39 5.66 5.14 -3.43
CA GLU A 39 4.78 4.50 -2.45
C GLU A 39 4.02 3.34 -3.11
N ILE A 40 3.43 2.46 -2.33
CA ILE A 40 2.38 1.56 -2.81
C ILE A 40 1.04 2.30 -2.75
N PRO A 41 0.03 1.94 -3.55
CA PRO A 41 -1.32 2.51 -3.41
C PRO A 41 -1.84 2.35 -2.00
N ALA A 42 -2.40 3.41 -1.43
CA ALA A 42 -2.79 3.46 -0.03
C ALA A 42 -3.89 4.50 0.21
N GLY A 43 -4.73 4.27 1.19
CA GLY A 43 -5.74 5.26 1.55
C GLY A 43 -6.27 5.12 2.96
N THR A 44 -7.00 6.13 3.37
CA THR A 44 -7.62 6.19 4.69
C THR A 44 -9.06 5.71 4.62
N LEU A 45 -9.47 4.89 5.59
CA LEU A 45 -10.84 4.40 5.69
C LEU A 45 -11.80 5.55 6.00
N ASP A 46 -12.90 5.61 5.29
CA ASP A 46 -14.07 6.40 5.66
C ASP A 46 -14.73 5.85 6.92
N ASN A 47 -15.55 6.67 7.59
CA ASN A 47 -16.24 6.24 8.80
C ASN A 47 -17.17 5.04 8.54
N GLY A 48 -16.82 3.90 9.13
CA GLY A 48 -17.56 2.66 9.00
C GLY A 48 -17.28 1.88 7.71
N GLU A 49 -16.32 2.31 6.90
CA GLU A 49 -15.90 1.60 5.69
C GLU A 49 -15.18 0.29 6.06
N ASP A 50 -15.48 -0.77 5.33
CA ASP A 50 -14.75 -2.04 5.44
C ASP A 50 -13.35 -1.88 4.80
N PRO A 51 -12.27 -2.32 5.46
CA PRO A 51 -10.91 -2.18 4.93
C PRO A 51 -10.69 -2.77 3.53
N ARG A 52 -11.41 -3.84 3.20
CA ARG A 52 -11.29 -4.45 1.86
C ARG A 52 -11.98 -3.60 0.79
N GLU A 53 -13.12 -2.98 1.11
CA GLU A 53 -13.81 -2.07 0.21
C GLU A 53 -12.97 -0.80 -0.03
N CYS A 54 -12.38 -0.24 1.04
CA CYS A 54 -11.41 0.85 0.94
C CYS A 54 -10.25 0.49 -0.01
N ALA A 55 -9.62 -0.66 0.18
CA ALA A 55 -8.51 -1.10 -0.68
C ALA A 55 -8.92 -1.28 -2.15
N ILE A 56 -10.16 -1.68 -2.43
CA ILE A 56 -10.67 -1.79 -3.79
C ILE A 56 -10.87 -0.39 -4.40
N ARG A 57 -11.45 0.53 -3.65
CA ARG A 57 -11.70 1.92 -4.05
C ARG A 57 -10.40 2.64 -4.35
N GLU A 58 -9.44 2.66 -3.41
CA GLU A 58 -8.16 3.34 -3.54
C GLU A 58 -7.34 2.80 -4.71
N LEU A 59 -7.27 1.47 -4.88
CA LEU A 59 -6.57 0.89 -6.03
C LEU A 59 -7.14 1.39 -7.36
N GLU A 60 -8.47 1.50 -7.47
CA GLU A 60 -9.10 2.01 -8.68
C GLU A 60 -8.84 3.50 -8.87
N GLU A 61 -9.03 4.30 -7.83
CA GLU A 61 -8.92 5.75 -7.87
C GLU A 61 -7.50 6.19 -8.19
N GLU A 62 -6.52 5.73 -7.43
CA GLU A 62 -5.13 6.14 -7.54
C GLU A 62 -4.41 5.53 -8.75
N THR A 63 -4.68 4.25 -9.06
CA THR A 63 -3.89 3.56 -10.09
C THR A 63 -4.62 3.33 -11.42
N GLY A 64 -5.93 3.48 -11.44
CA GLY A 64 -6.73 3.07 -12.59
C GLY A 64 -6.69 1.55 -12.82
N HIS A 65 -6.62 0.74 -11.76
CA HIS A 65 -6.68 -0.70 -11.85
C HIS A 65 -7.75 -1.27 -10.92
N ILE A 66 -8.43 -2.31 -11.40
CA ILE A 66 -9.31 -3.15 -10.57
C ILE A 66 -8.69 -4.53 -10.37
N ALA A 67 -8.78 -5.04 -9.16
CA ALA A 67 -8.27 -6.37 -8.82
C ALA A 67 -9.34 -7.45 -9.01
N GLY A 68 -9.03 -8.50 -9.75
CA GLY A 68 -9.86 -9.71 -9.79
C GLY A 68 -9.78 -10.51 -8.48
N LYS A 69 -8.75 -10.30 -7.67
CA LYS A 69 -8.59 -10.89 -6.34
C LYS A 69 -7.92 -9.90 -5.39
N MET A 70 -8.58 -9.61 -4.27
CA MET A 70 -8.09 -8.77 -3.18
C MET A 70 -8.06 -9.61 -1.90
N ARG A 71 -6.91 -9.70 -1.22
CA ARG A 71 -6.73 -10.54 -0.02
C ARG A 71 -5.91 -9.82 1.03
N LEU A 72 -6.44 -9.74 2.25
CA LEU A 72 -5.67 -9.26 3.41
C LEU A 72 -4.46 -10.18 3.63
N ILE A 73 -3.28 -9.59 3.76
CA ILE A 73 -2.02 -10.31 3.94
C ILE A 73 -1.33 -9.99 5.26
N PHE A 74 -1.56 -8.80 5.80
CA PHE A 74 -1.00 -8.36 7.06
C PHE A 74 -1.86 -7.23 7.64
N ALA A 75 -1.89 -7.09 8.95
CA ALA A 75 -2.38 -5.89 9.62
C ALA A 75 -1.47 -5.59 10.81
N GLY A 76 -1.27 -4.31 11.09
CA GLY A 76 -0.38 -3.88 12.15
C GLY A 76 -0.50 -2.40 12.43
N TYR A 77 0.38 -1.92 13.29
CA TYR A 77 0.39 -0.53 13.71
C TYR A 77 1.54 0.21 13.00
N PRO A 78 1.26 1.26 12.22
CA PRO A 78 2.30 1.95 11.46
C PRO A 78 3.31 2.68 12.36
N MET A 79 2.85 3.22 13.50
CA MET A 79 3.73 3.98 14.40
C MET A 79 3.28 3.90 15.86
N LEU A 80 3.66 2.81 16.53
CA LEU A 80 3.34 2.58 17.95
C LEU A 80 3.85 3.71 18.85
N GLY A 81 2.99 4.17 19.76
CA GLY A 81 3.28 5.24 20.71
C GLY A 81 3.09 6.65 20.17
N TYR A 82 2.75 6.82 18.89
CA TYR A 82 2.50 8.13 18.26
C TYR A 82 1.12 8.21 17.63
N ILE A 83 0.69 7.19 16.90
CA ILE A 83 -0.57 7.18 16.15
C ILE A 83 -1.42 6.01 16.61
N ASP A 84 -2.72 6.28 16.83
CA ASP A 84 -3.73 5.27 17.18
C ASP A 84 -4.51 4.91 15.91
N CYS A 85 -3.91 4.09 15.07
CA CYS A 85 -4.56 3.53 13.89
C CYS A 85 -4.00 2.16 13.53
N ASN A 86 -4.76 1.38 12.77
CA ASN A 86 -4.30 0.15 12.14
C ASN A 86 -4.01 0.41 10.66
N SER A 87 -2.98 -0.24 10.13
CA SER A 87 -2.69 -0.34 8.71
C SER A 87 -2.97 -1.76 8.24
N TYR A 88 -3.81 -1.91 7.20
CA TYR A 88 -4.22 -3.17 6.62
C TYR A 88 -3.57 -3.36 5.26
N PHE A 89 -2.68 -4.33 5.13
CA PHE A 89 -2.01 -4.64 3.87
C PHE A 89 -2.79 -5.66 3.06
N PHE A 90 -3.14 -5.32 1.84
CA PHE A 90 -3.83 -6.19 0.90
C PHE A 90 -2.94 -6.58 -0.26
N LEU A 91 -3.04 -7.82 -0.71
CA LEU A 91 -2.51 -8.29 -1.98
C LEU A 91 -3.60 -8.22 -3.05
N ALA A 92 -3.37 -7.39 -4.06
CA ALA A 92 -4.21 -7.26 -5.25
C ALA A 92 -3.56 -7.99 -6.43
N THR A 93 -4.30 -8.89 -7.08
CA THR A 93 -3.84 -9.66 -8.25
C THR A 93 -4.93 -9.74 -9.31
N LYS A 94 -4.58 -10.26 -10.50
CA LYS A 94 -5.48 -10.31 -11.68
C LYS A 94 -5.96 -8.89 -12.01
N LEU A 95 -5.00 -7.98 -12.11
CA LEU A 95 -5.26 -6.56 -12.34
C LEU A 95 -5.78 -6.33 -13.77
N ARG A 96 -6.80 -5.50 -13.89
CA ARG A 96 -7.35 -5.03 -15.17
C ARG A 96 -7.35 -3.51 -15.16
N LYS A 97 -6.93 -2.90 -16.26
CA LYS A 97 -6.90 -1.44 -16.41
C LYS A 97 -8.31 -0.87 -16.47
N LYS A 98 -8.46 0.29 -15.84
CA LYS A 98 -9.60 1.18 -15.89
C LYS A 98 -9.07 2.64 -15.94
N ALA A 99 -9.92 3.63 -16.01
CA ALA A 99 -9.50 5.02 -15.89
C ALA A 99 -9.14 5.34 -14.43
N GLN A 100 -8.04 6.04 -14.21
CA GLN A 100 -7.66 6.63 -12.93
C GLN A 100 -8.64 7.77 -12.60
N ARG A 101 -8.98 7.94 -11.33
CA ARG A 101 -9.93 8.96 -10.86
C ARG A 101 -9.41 9.61 -9.59
N LEU A 102 -8.37 10.42 -9.75
CA LEU A 102 -7.74 11.15 -8.65
C LEU A 102 -8.67 12.21 -8.07
N GLU A 103 -8.48 12.52 -6.80
CA GLU A 103 -9.05 13.70 -6.18
C GLU A 103 -8.45 14.98 -6.78
N ASN A 104 -9.12 16.14 -6.56
CA ASN A 104 -8.77 17.38 -7.26
C ASN A 104 -7.37 17.93 -6.96
N ASP A 105 -6.78 17.54 -5.85
CA ASP A 105 -5.46 17.98 -5.35
C ASP A 105 -4.38 16.89 -5.47
N GLU A 106 -4.71 15.73 -6.05
CA GLU A 106 -3.79 14.63 -6.24
C GLU A 106 -3.11 14.67 -7.61
N GLU A 107 -1.80 14.48 -7.60
CA GLU A 107 -0.98 14.26 -8.80
C GLU A 107 -0.15 12.99 -8.59
N ILE A 108 -0.67 11.87 -9.08
CA ILE A 108 -0.08 10.53 -8.89
C ILE A 108 0.33 9.94 -10.23
N GLY A 109 1.63 9.68 -10.39
CA GLY A 109 2.16 8.90 -11.50
C GLY A 109 2.27 7.42 -11.11
N VAL A 110 1.74 6.52 -11.93
CA VAL A 110 1.72 5.06 -11.68
C VAL A 110 2.77 4.36 -12.54
N PHE A 111 3.60 3.53 -11.91
CA PHE A 111 4.71 2.83 -12.54
C PHE A 111 4.73 1.35 -12.17
N GLU A 112 5.18 0.51 -13.11
CA GLU A 112 5.34 -0.92 -12.92
C GLU A 112 6.82 -1.27 -12.75
N PHE A 113 7.21 -1.83 -11.61
CA PHE A 113 8.59 -2.27 -11.35
C PHE A 113 8.67 -3.76 -11.05
N THR A 114 9.71 -4.41 -11.54
CA THR A 114 10.05 -5.74 -11.04
C THR A 114 10.60 -5.62 -9.60
N PRO A 115 10.47 -6.68 -8.77
CA PRO A 115 11.07 -6.67 -7.42
C PRO A 115 12.56 -6.35 -7.42
N GLY A 116 13.28 -6.81 -8.43
CA GLY A 116 14.71 -6.51 -8.59
C GLY A 116 15.00 -5.03 -8.90
N GLN A 117 14.09 -4.33 -9.61
CA GLN A 117 14.19 -2.88 -9.81
C GLN A 117 13.94 -2.13 -8.50
N ILE A 118 12.92 -2.53 -7.73
CA ILE A 118 12.63 -1.91 -6.43
C ILE A 118 13.81 -2.10 -5.47
N LEU A 119 14.44 -3.29 -5.43
CA LEU A 119 15.63 -3.54 -4.63
C LEU A 119 16.82 -2.64 -5.04
N ARG A 120 17.01 -2.38 -6.33
CA ARG A 120 18.03 -1.42 -6.79
C ARG A 120 17.68 0.00 -6.37
N MET A 121 16.43 0.41 -6.56
CA MET A 121 15.95 1.73 -6.12
C MET A 121 16.11 1.94 -4.61
N TYR A 122 15.91 0.88 -3.81
CA TYR A 122 16.18 0.92 -2.37
C TYR A 122 17.68 1.14 -2.08
N LYS A 123 18.56 0.38 -2.73
CA LYS A 123 20.03 0.54 -2.58
C LYS A 123 20.50 1.94 -3.00
N ASP A 124 19.86 2.52 -4.02
CA ASP A 124 20.13 3.87 -4.51
C ASP A 124 19.49 4.98 -3.65
N GLY A 125 18.82 4.64 -2.54
CA GLY A 125 18.14 5.60 -1.65
C GLY A 125 16.90 6.27 -2.25
N LYS A 126 16.33 5.70 -3.32
CA LYS A 126 15.12 6.23 -3.98
C LYS A 126 13.84 5.77 -3.32
N ILE A 127 13.83 4.60 -2.66
CA ILE A 127 12.71 4.12 -1.85
C ILE A 127 12.92 4.64 -0.44
N LYS A 128 12.00 5.48 0.03
CA LYS A 128 12.02 6.11 1.34
C LYS A 128 10.82 5.71 2.20
N ASP A 129 9.74 5.26 1.56
CA ASP A 129 8.55 4.76 2.23
C ASP A 129 8.77 3.34 2.77
N LEU A 130 8.42 3.14 4.06
CA LEU A 130 8.58 1.85 4.74
C LEU A 130 7.57 0.82 4.25
N ASN A 131 6.37 1.23 3.82
CA ASN A 131 5.32 0.35 3.36
C ASN A 131 5.71 -0.37 2.06
N VAL A 132 6.48 0.30 1.18
CA VAL A 132 7.09 -0.33 0.00
C VAL A 132 7.99 -1.49 0.39
N LEU A 133 8.77 -1.35 1.48
CA LEU A 133 9.68 -2.40 1.95
C LEU A 133 8.91 -3.57 2.57
N VAL A 134 7.84 -3.29 3.33
CA VAL A 134 6.95 -4.33 3.87
C VAL A 134 6.29 -5.11 2.74
N ALA A 135 5.76 -4.42 1.74
CA ALA A 135 5.13 -5.03 0.56
C ALA A 135 6.14 -5.89 -0.23
N LEU A 136 7.35 -5.37 -0.47
CA LEU A 136 8.42 -6.09 -1.17
C LEU A 136 8.85 -7.35 -0.41
N TYR A 137 9.03 -7.25 0.91
CA TYR A 137 9.34 -8.40 1.76
C TYR A 137 8.26 -9.47 1.65
N HIS A 138 6.99 -9.07 1.78
CA HIS A 138 5.86 -9.99 1.67
C HIS A 138 5.83 -10.68 0.29
N TYR A 139 6.04 -9.92 -0.80
CA TYR A 139 6.10 -10.48 -2.14
C TYR A 139 7.21 -11.52 -2.29
N LEU A 140 8.43 -11.20 -1.87
CA LEU A 140 9.60 -12.05 -2.07
C LEU A 140 9.59 -13.32 -1.21
N TYR A 141 9.18 -13.21 0.06
CA TYR A 141 9.36 -14.29 1.04
C TYR A 141 8.09 -15.04 1.37
N VAL A 142 6.94 -14.43 1.16
CA VAL A 142 5.66 -15.04 1.52
C VAL A 142 4.90 -15.48 0.28
N THR A 143 4.55 -14.53 -0.59
CA THR A 143 3.72 -14.81 -1.77
C THR A 143 4.41 -15.76 -2.75
N ARG A 144 5.69 -15.54 -3.02
CA ARG A 144 6.46 -16.31 -3.99
C ARG A 144 6.80 -17.72 -3.52
N ASN A 145 6.96 -17.92 -2.22
CA ASN A 145 7.31 -19.21 -1.63
C ASN A 145 6.09 -20.07 -1.24
N GLY A 146 4.87 -19.64 -1.61
CA GLY A 146 3.64 -20.38 -1.30
C GLY A 146 3.32 -20.49 0.20
N LYS A 147 4.05 -19.79 1.06
CA LYS A 147 3.80 -19.77 2.50
C LYS A 147 2.59 -18.87 2.78
N SER A 148 1.56 -19.44 3.37
CA SER A 148 0.47 -18.66 3.94
C SER A 148 0.99 -17.96 5.19
N VAL A 149 0.85 -16.62 5.24
CA VAL A 149 0.96 -15.94 6.53
C VAL A 149 -0.25 -16.36 7.36
N VAL A 150 -0.03 -16.65 8.63
CA VAL A 150 -1.11 -16.89 9.59
C VAL A 150 -2.08 -15.69 9.48
N PRO A 151 -3.37 -15.92 9.22
CA PRO A 151 -4.31 -14.80 9.13
C PRO A 151 -4.28 -14.05 10.47
N TYR A 152 -3.92 -12.78 10.40
CA TYR A 152 -3.96 -11.90 11.55
C TYR A 152 -5.42 -11.77 11.99
N LYS A 153 -5.71 -12.22 13.20
CA LYS A 153 -7.01 -11.93 13.83
C LYS A 153 -6.91 -10.53 14.41
N VAL A 154 -7.61 -9.59 13.79
CA VAL A 154 -7.87 -8.29 14.40
C VAL A 154 -8.67 -8.56 15.67
N ALA A 155 -8.14 -8.12 16.82
CA ALA A 155 -8.81 -8.23 18.11
C ALA A 155 -9.93 -7.18 18.20
#